data_dff284a81b427141f6fa06fd88795aae
#
_entry.id   dff284a81b427141f6fa06fd88795aae
#
_cell.length_a   1.000
_cell.length_b   1.000
_cell.length_c   1.000
_cell.angle_alpha   90.00
_cell.angle_beta   90.00
_cell.angle_gamma   90.00
#
_symmetry.space_group_name_H-M   'P 1'
#
loop_
_entity.id
_entity.type
_entity.pdbx_description
1 polymer ?
#
loop_
_entity_poly.entity_id
_entity_poly.type
_entity_poly.pdbx_seq_one_letter_code
_entity_poly.pdbx_strand_id
1 'polypeptide(L)'
;VIGEWDIESETQSTYLKNYSTLLNFYRDRTGSPLDVARAIRPFLEGMLRVHFPGHFLSSEWLGNFIDKIRSAESGDGLSHAQTDLEEIESINDYSKKYHHDQNPNADSEPLSEDELHGYVKRTLRLAGGH
;
A
#
# COMPACT_ATOMS: atom_id res chain seq x y z
N VAL A 1 10.70 22.00 18.65
CA VAL A 1 11.44 21.24 17.66
C VAL A 1 10.51 20.50 16.74
N ILE A 2 10.66 20.78 15.49
CA ILE A 2 9.94 20.11 14.42
C ILE A 2 10.80 18.94 14.01
N GLY A 3 10.26 17.76 13.94
CA GLY A 3 11.08 16.61 13.59
C GLY A 3 10.26 15.34 13.51
N GLU A 4 10.73 14.30 14.17
CA GLU A 4 10.10 12.98 14.15
C GLU A 4 8.61 13.04 14.47
N TRP A 5 8.22 13.89 15.41
CA TRP A 5 6.83 14.05 15.82
C TRP A 5 5.93 14.47 14.66
N ASP A 6 6.35 15.48 13.90
CA ASP A 6 5.53 15.99 12.79
C ASP A 6 5.51 15.02 11.62
N ILE A 7 6.63 14.35 11.35
CA ILE A 7 6.73 13.36 10.29
C ILE A 7 5.82 12.16 10.60
N GLU A 8 5.82 11.70 11.84
CA GLU A 8 4.97 10.59 12.27
C GLU A 8 3.50 10.95 12.16
N SER A 9 3.12 12.14 12.61
CA SER A 9 1.74 12.63 12.53
C SER A 9 1.28 12.73 11.08
N GLU A 10 2.13 13.26 10.20
CA GLU A 10 1.84 13.38 8.77
C GLU A 10 1.69 12.01 8.12
N THR A 11 2.54 11.05 8.46
CA THR A 11 2.47 9.69 7.95
C THR A 11 1.17 9.02 8.35
N GLN A 12 0.76 9.16 9.61
CA GLN A 12 -0.50 8.61 10.10
C GLN A 12 -1.70 9.23 9.40
N SER A 13 -1.68 10.55 9.21
CA SER A 13 -2.75 11.27 8.52
C SER A 13 -2.89 10.81 7.08
N THR A 14 -1.78 10.63 6.38
CA THR A 14 -1.77 10.13 4.99
C THR A 14 -2.30 8.70 4.94
N TYR A 15 -1.90 7.86 5.88
CA TYR A 15 -2.37 6.48 5.96
C TYR A 15 -3.89 6.42 6.13
N LEU A 16 -4.43 7.21 7.06
CA LEU A 16 -5.87 7.25 7.31
C LEU A 16 -6.65 7.80 6.11
N LYS A 17 -6.10 8.79 5.43
CA LYS A 17 -6.71 9.34 4.23
C LYS A 17 -6.80 8.28 3.14
N ASN A 18 -5.74 7.54 2.90
CA ASN A 18 -5.72 6.47 1.91
C ASN A 18 -6.67 5.34 2.30
N TYR A 19 -6.72 5.01 3.59
CA TYR A 19 -7.65 4.02 4.09
C TYR A 19 -9.09 4.42 3.79
N SER A 20 -9.46 5.68 4.07
CA SER A 20 -10.80 6.19 3.79
C SER A 20 -11.13 6.13 2.29
N THR A 21 -10.16 6.49 1.44
CA THR A 21 -10.33 6.44 0.00
C THR A 21 -10.67 5.02 -0.47
N LEU A 22 -9.92 4.04 -0.01
CA LEU A 22 -10.13 2.64 -0.37
C LEU A 22 -11.43 2.10 0.20
N LEU A 23 -11.72 2.43 1.45
CA LEU A 23 -12.92 1.93 2.12
C LEU A 23 -14.21 2.47 1.49
N ASN A 24 -14.23 3.76 1.16
CA ASN A 24 -15.39 4.37 0.53
C ASN A 24 -15.66 3.76 -0.84
N PHE A 25 -14.61 3.50 -1.61
CA PHE A 25 -14.78 2.82 -2.90
C PHE A 25 -15.27 1.38 -2.71
N TYR A 26 -14.74 0.68 -1.74
CA TYR A 26 -15.13 -0.70 -1.45
C TYR A 26 -16.61 -0.78 -1.09
N ARG A 27 -17.10 0.13 -0.24
CA ARG A 27 -18.49 0.13 0.25
C ARG A 27 -19.49 0.65 -0.78
N ASP A 28 -19.17 1.79 -1.41
CA ASP A 28 -20.15 2.56 -2.17
C ASP A 28 -19.72 2.85 -3.62
N ARG A 29 -18.57 2.36 -4.05
CA ARG A 29 -17.97 2.70 -5.35
C ARG A 29 -17.76 4.21 -5.50
N THR A 30 -17.59 4.94 -4.39
CA THR A 30 -17.40 6.38 -4.37
C THR A 30 -15.95 6.73 -4.68
N GLY A 31 -15.73 7.78 -5.47
CA GLY A 31 -14.42 8.28 -5.81
C GLY A 31 -14.01 7.96 -7.24
N SER A 32 -12.98 8.67 -7.73
CA SER A 32 -12.43 8.40 -9.04
C SER A 32 -11.70 7.07 -9.04
N PRO A 33 -12.02 6.12 -9.95
CA PRO A 33 -11.33 4.83 -9.99
C PRO A 33 -9.82 4.96 -10.11
N LEU A 34 -9.32 5.89 -10.91
CA LEU A 34 -7.87 6.07 -11.05
C LEU A 34 -7.22 6.56 -9.76
N ASP A 35 -7.87 7.48 -9.05
CA ASP A 35 -7.37 7.95 -7.76
C ASP A 35 -7.35 6.84 -6.72
N VAL A 36 -8.37 5.99 -6.72
CA VAL A 36 -8.45 4.83 -5.84
C VAL A 36 -7.32 3.85 -6.14
N ALA A 37 -7.10 3.53 -7.42
CA ALA A 37 -6.02 2.65 -7.83
C ALA A 37 -4.66 3.18 -7.37
N ARG A 38 -4.46 4.50 -7.48
CA ARG A 38 -3.22 5.16 -7.07
C ARG A 38 -3.05 5.22 -5.55
N ALA A 39 -4.12 5.07 -4.78
CA ALA A 39 -4.04 5.06 -3.32
C ALA A 39 -3.55 3.73 -2.76
N ILE A 40 -3.59 2.65 -3.53
CA ILE A 40 -3.25 1.30 -3.05
C ILE A 40 -1.79 1.22 -2.60
N ARG A 41 -0.83 1.65 -3.43
CA ARG A 41 0.59 1.55 -3.08
C ARG A 41 0.95 2.35 -1.84
N PRO A 42 0.63 3.64 -1.74
CA PRO A 42 0.96 4.38 -0.52
C PRO A 42 0.21 3.87 0.70
N PHE A 43 -0.99 3.30 0.53
CA PHE A 43 -1.68 2.67 1.64
C PHE A 43 -0.90 1.44 2.16
N LEU A 44 -0.44 0.57 1.26
CA LEU A 44 0.35 -0.59 1.66
C LEU A 44 1.65 -0.18 2.35
N GLU A 45 2.32 0.85 1.83
CA GLU A 45 3.53 1.37 2.45
C GLU A 45 3.25 1.87 3.87
N GLY A 46 2.17 2.62 4.06
CA GLY A 46 1.76 3.11 5.36
C GLY A 46 1.40 1.98 6.33
N MET A 47 0.66 0.99 5.83
CA MET A 47 0.28 -0.18 6.62
C MET A 47 1.50 -0.93 7.13
N LEU A 48 2.47 -1.18 6.26
CA LEU A 48 3.68 -1.90 6.64
C LEU A 48 4.52 -1.11 7.63
N ARG A 49 4.59 0.21 7.49
CA ARG A 49 5.29 1.06 8.47
C ARG A 49 4.63 1.01 9.85
N VAL A 50 3.30 0.98 9.87
CA VAL A 50 2.53 0.91 11.13
C VAL A 50 2.68 -0.45 11.78
N HIS A 51 2.59 -1.53 11.01
CA HIS A 51 2.66 -2.89 11.54
C HIS A 51 4.08 -3.34 11.91
N PHE A 52 5.09 -2.79 11.23
CA PHE A 52 6.50 -3.16 11.43
C PHE A 52 7.35 -1.91 11.63
N PRO A 53 7.12 -1.17 12.74
CA PRO A 53 7.84 0.08 12.97
C PRO A 53 9.36 -0.15 13.05
N GLY A 54 10.10 0.78 12.48
CA GLY A 54 11.55 0.74 12.50
C GLY A 54 12.20 -0.09 11.40
N HIS A 55 11.44 -0.86 10.62
CA HIS A 55 11.99 -1.69 9.55
C HIS A 55 12.08 -0.98 8.20
N PHE A 56 11.30 0.06 7.99
CA PHE A 56 11.21 0.74 6.71
C PHE A 56 11.53 2.23 6.84
N LEU A 57 12.38 2.73 5.95
CA LEU A 57 12.73 4.15 5.92
C LEU A 57 11.65 4.93 5.17
N SER A 58 11.47 6.20 5.52
CA SER A 58 10.49 7.06 4.87
C SER A 58 10.80 7.29 3.39
N SER A 59 12.06 7.13 2.98
CA SER A 59 12.51 7.28 1.59
C SER A 59 12.36 6.00 0.78
N GLU A 60 11.98 4.89 1.39
CA GLU A 60 11.85 3.61 0.69
C GLU A 60 10.45 3.45 0.08
N TRP A 61 10.40 2.70 -1.02
CA TRP A 61 9.19 2.42 -1.77
C TRP A 61 8.73 0.98 -1.49
N LEU A 62 7.52 0.65 -1.92
CA LEU A 62 6.97 -0.69 -1.70
C LEU A 62 7.86 -1.80 -2.25
N GLY A 63 8.52 -1.58 -3.39
CA GLY A 63 9.48 -2.55 -3.93
C GLY A 63 10.62 -2.87 -2.95
N ASN A 64 11.14 -1.85 -2.27
CA ASN A 64 12.16 -2.04 -1.24
C ASN A 64 11.61 -2.83 -0.05
N PHE A 65 10.36 -2.54 0.33
CA PHE A 65 9.71 -3.24 1.44
C PHE A 65 9.57 -4.73 1.12
N ILE A 66 9.16 -5.05 -0.11
CA ILE A 66 9.02 -6.43 -0.57
C ILE A 66 10.36 -7.16 -0.49
N ASP A 67 11.44 -6.53 -0.96
CA ASP A 67 12.77 -7.11 -0.91
C ASP A 67 13.22 -7.38 0.54
N LYS A 68 12.95 -6.45 1.45
CA LYS A 68 13.28 -6.62 2.86
C LYS A 68 12.50 -7.75 3.49
N ILE A 69 11.20 -7.87 3.18
CA ILE A 69 10.36 -8.96 3.68
C ILE A 69 10.88 -10.29 3.18
N ARG A 70 11.19 -10.37 1.89
CA ARG A 70 11.69 -11.61 1.27
C ARG A 70 12.99 -12.06 1.92
N SER A 71 13.85 -11.11 2.28
CA SER A 71 15.17 -11.39 2.85
C SER A 71 15.16 -11.56 4.37
N ALA A 72 14.03 -11.33 5.04
CA ALA A 72 13.96 -11.40 6.49
C ALA A 72 14.22 -12.82 7.01
N GLU A 73 15.04 -12.90 8.05
CA GLU A 73 15.39 -14.18 8.64
C GLU A 73 14.46 -14.54 9.79
N SER A 74 14.39 -15.83 10.10
CA SER A 74 13.62 -16.32 11.23
C SER A 74 14.09 -15.64 12.51
N GLY A 75 13.15 -15.09 13.28
CA GLY A 75 13.46 -14.34 14.49
C GLY A 75 13.49 -12.83 14.29
N ASP A 76 13.54 -12.36 13.04
CA ASP A 76 13.34 -10.96 12.72
C ASP A 76 11.84 -10.69 12.75
N GLY A 77 11.41 -9.60 13.38
CA GLY A 77 9.99 -9.23 13.42
C GLY A 77 9.36 -9.14 12.04
N LEU A 78 10.13 -8.72 11.04
CA LEU A 78 9.66 -8.59 9.66
C LEU A 78 9.35 -9.96 9.01
N SER A 79 9.89 -11.04 9.54
CA SER A 79 9.61 -12.37 9.00
C SER A 79 8.12 -12.75 9.05
N HIS A 80 7.37 -12.13 9.96
CA HIS A 80 5.93 -12.37 10.05
C HIS A 80 5.17 -11.88 8.81
N ALA A 81 5.73 -10.90 8.08
CA ALA A 81 5.12 -10.41 6.86
C ALA A 81 5.30 -11.36 5.67
N GLN A 82 6.20 -12.35 5.79
CA GLN A 82 6.46 -13.29 4.69
C GLN A 82 5.23 -14.12 4.33
N THR A 83 4.33 -14.36 5.27
CA THR A 83 3.07 -15.06 5.01
C THR A 83 2.22 -14.34 3.97
N ASP A 84 2.31 -13.01 3.93
CA ASP A 84 1.51 -12.18 3.04
C ASP A 84 2.29 -11.71 1.81
N LEU A 85 3.54 -12.17 1.64
CA LEU A 85 4.42 -11.65 0.60
C LEU A 85 3.85 -11.79 -0.81
N GLU A 86 3.32 -12.97 -1.15
CA GLU A 86 2.72 -13.21 -2.47
C GLU A 86 1.55 -12.28 -2.74
N GLU A 87 0.73 -12.06 -1.72
CA GLU A 87 -0.42 -11.16 -1.85
C GLU A 87 0.03 -9.71 -2.04
N ILE A 88 1.00 -9.28 -1.25
CA ILE A 88 1.56 -7.93 -1.37
C ILE A 88 2.17 -7.72 -2.77
N GLU A 89 2.93 -8.69 -3.27
CA GLU A 89 3.52 -8.62 -4.60
C GLU A 89 2.46 -8.54 -5.70
N SER A 90 1.42 -9.34 -5.59
CA SER A 90 0.32 -9.34 -6.56
C SER A 90 -0.39 -7.99 -6.62
N ILE A 91 -0.67 -7.43 -5.46
CA ILE A 91 -1.32 -6.12 -5.37
C ILE A 91 -0.39 -5.03 -5.90
N ASN A 92 0.89 -5.10 -5.57
CA ASN A 92 1.87 -4.14 -6.08
C ASN A 92 1.97 -4.19 -7.59
N ASP A 93 2.02 -5.38 -8.18
CA ASP A 93 2.08 -5.54 -9.63
C ASP A 93 0.87 -4.92 -10.32
N TYR A 94 -0.31 -5.08 -9.74
CA TYR A 94 -1.51 -4.43 -10.24
C TYR A 94 -1.39 -2.90 -10.16
N SER A 95 -0.97 -2.37 -9.01
CA SER A 95 -0.93 -0.93 -8.77
C SER A 95 0.11 -0.21 -9.63
N LYS A 96 1.20 -0.90 -10.01
CA LYS A 96 2.27 -0.32 -10.83
C LYS A 96 1.77 0.29 -12.13
N LYS A 97 0.72 -0.27 -12.72
CA LYS A 97 0.15 0.21 -13.98
C LYS A 97 -0.30 1.65 -13.91
N TYR A 98 -0.64 2.12 -12.72
CA TYR A 98 -1.26 3.44 -12.52
C TYR A 98 -0.30 4.47 -11.95
N HIS A 99 0.99 4.13 -11.83
CA HIS A 99 2.04 5.03 -11.34
C HIS A 99 3.05 5.32 -12.43
N HIS A 100 3.30 6.61 -12.70
CA HIS A 100 4.20 7.05 -13.77
C HIS A 100 5.64 6.54 -13.62
N ASP A 101 6.11 6.36 -12.40
CA ASP A 101 7.45 5.85 -12.16
C ASP A 101 7.64 4.40 -12.63
N GLN A 102 6.54 3.68 -12.82
CA GLN A 102 6.55 2.29 -13.28
C GLN A 102 5.97 2.12 -14.68
N ASN A 103 5.09 3.02 -15.10
CA ASN A 103 4.41 2.96 -16.38
C ASN A 103 4.25 4.37 -16.96
N PRO A 104 5.01 4.72 -18.03
CA PRO A 104 4.90 6.05 -18.64
C PRO A 104 3.50 6.38 -19.14
N ASN A 105 2.67 5.37 -19.42
CA ASN A 105 1.32 5.53 -19.93
C ASN A 105 0.26 5.37 -18.83
N ALA A 106 0.64 5.61 -17.57
CA ALA A 106 -0.23 5.38 -16.41
C ALA A 106 -1.57 6.11 -16.50
N ASP A 107 -1.60 7.30 -17.10
CA ASP A 107 -2.84 8.09 -17.23
C ASP A 107 -3.84 7.48 -18.20
N SER A 108 -3.36 6.71 -19.19
CA SER A 108 -4.19 6.11 -20.22
C SER A 108 -4.33 4.60 -20.07
N GLU A 109 -3.81 4.03 -18.98
CA GLU A 109 -3.92 2.61 -18.72
C GLU A 109 -5.40 2.22 -18.55
N PRO A 110 -5.88 1.18 -19.25
CA PRO A 110 -7.26 0.73 -19.08
C PRO A 110 -7.52 0.31 -17.63
N LEU A 111 -8.69 0.69 -17.11
CA LEU A 111 -9.05 0.40 -15.74
C LEU A 111 -10.46 -0.19 -15.69
N SER A 112 -10.58 -1.39 -15.14
CA SER A 112 -11.85 -2.02 -14.85
C SER A 112 -12.21 -1.76 -13.38
N GLU A 113 -13.39 -1.17 -13.14
CA GLU A 113 -13.85 -0.91 -11.77
C GLU A 113 -14.03 -2.21 -10.98
N ASP A 114 -14.51 -3.27 -11.61
CA ASP A 114 -14.72 -4.54 -10.94
C ASP A 114 -13.39 -5.17 -10.52
N GLU A 115 -12.40 -5.11 -11.40
CA GLU A 115 -11.05 -5.59 -11.06
C GLU A 115 -10.46 -4.77 -9.93
N LEU A 116 -10.58 -3.43 -10.03
CA LEU A 116 -10.11 -2.54 -8.98
C LEU A 116 -10.77 -2.85 -7.65
N HIS A 117 -12.08 -3.06 -7.65
CA HIS A 117 -12.82 -3.39 -6.44
C HIS A 117 -12.26 -4.67 -5.79
N GLY A 118 -11.94 -5.67 -6.59
CA GLY A 118 -11.32 -6.90 -6.10
C GLY A 118 -9.98 -6.65 -5.42
N TYR A 119 -9.12 -5.82 -6.03
CA TYR A 119 -7.82 -5.50 -5.44
C TYR A 119 -7.94 -4.62 -4.21
N VAL A 120 -8.89 -3.69 -4.17
CA VAL A 120 -9.17 -2.89 -2.97
C VAL A 120 -9.59 -3.80 -1.82
N LYS A 121 -10.47 -4.76 -2.09
CA LYS A 121 -10.90 -5.73 -1.07
C LYS A 121 -9.70 -6.51 -0.52
N ARG A 122 -8.82 -6.99 -1.39
CA ARG A 122 -7.63 -7.74 -0.98
C ARG A 122 -6.69 -6.88 -0.13
N THR A 123 -6.52 -5.62 -0.53
CA THR A 123 -5.68 -4.67 0.18
C THR A 123 -6.23 -4.41 1.59
N LEU A 124 -7.52 -4.19 1.71
CA LEU A 124 -8.16 -3.96 3.00
C LEU A 124 -8.10 -5.19 3.91
N ARG A 125 -8.17 -6.38 3.34
CA ARG A 125 -8.01 -7.62 4.11
C ARG A 125 -6.61 -7.73 4.72
N LEU A 126 -5.59 -7.37 3.98
CA LEU A 126 -4.23 -7.36 4.51
C LEU A 126 -4.11 -6.42 5.71
N ALA A 127 -4.72 -5.24 5.61
CA ALA A 127 -4.67 -4.24 6.68
C ALA A 127 -5.41 -4.72 7.92
N GLY A 128 -6.50 -5.48 7.73
CA GLY A 128 -7.29 -6.00 8.83
C GLY A 128 -6.70 -7.22 9.51
N GLY A 129 -5.59 -7.76 8.98
CA GLY A 129 -4.95 -8.93 9.56
C GLY A 129 -5.76 -10.21 9.43
N HIS A 130 -6.70 -10.19 8.51
CA HIS A 130 -7.64 -11.30 8.25
C HIS A 130 -8.56 -11.58 9.40
#